data_83b10d0db61d901bd1200472b9f9515d
#
_entry.id   83b10d0db61d901bd1200472b9f9515d
#
_cell.length_a   1.000
_cell.length_b   1.000
_cell.length_c   1.000
_cell.angle_alpha   90.00
_cell.angle_beta   90.00
_cell.angle_gamma   90.00
#
_symmetry.space_group_name_H-M   'P 1'
#
loop_
_entity.id
_entity.type
_entity.pdbx_description
1 polymer ?
#
loop_
_entity_poly.entity_id
_entity_poly.type
_entity_poly.pdbx_seq_one_letter_code
_entity_poly.pdbx_strand_id
1 'polypeptide(L)'
;MNLQRRAFVRLCSACAAFLAGKSAFSKRVPPRVDRTLVKQRPNFVAIQVKPYAWVDEGIDQLLDNLQQKGNVNTVWAYTYDFSEARMRPNGPIPLPDHGKEGAPTFAGGAFYDYDPRYFRNTILNEFRSPDYGKFDVIRDVAPKVKARGMDFFCWDYNNAVPLMNRLPNFPKVAEIDIYGRRTTSPCFNHPEYRAHLTGKIESLLNGYASEVDGIAWGCERMGPLQNAIGGTWSTLGLSCFCEHCNAKARERGLAIDRARTGYLELDRLFHAAAQDQRPVDGYFVTFWRLLLEYPEILGWEKLWTDSYHEIRSELYGTAKAIAPEKPFGFHIMQNMTFSPFYQAEEDYSKTKDYTDYLKLATYNNAAGPRLASYLDRLSATLFHDAKPADFLPLYYKIMNYEEGPYDELHTSGLSADYVARETKRAIAGVQGQVKIYPGIDIDVPTKMTDKRTKPNDVRKATHAAFDAGADGVVLSREYVEMWLANLSAAGDTLREIFAKRKGDIQ
;
A
#
# COMPACT_ATOMS: atom_id res chain seq x y z
N MET A 1 -22.92 66.27 -9.03
CA MET A 1 -21.68 65.49 -8.71
C MET A 1 -21.91 64.25 -7.84
N ASN A 2 -23.06 63.57 -7.84
CA ASN A 2 -23.40 62.50 -6.95
C ASN A 2 -23.91 61.19 -7.61
N LEU A 3 -24.04 61.13 -8.93
CA LEU A 3 -24.47 59.91 -9.63
C LEU A 3 -23.30 59.02 -10.10
N GLN A 4 -22.17 59.61 -10.45
CA GLN A 4 -21.00 58.82 -10.89
C GLN A 4 -20.27 58.07 -9.76
N ARG A 5 -20.29 58.56 -8.51
CA ARG A 5 -19.72 57.86 -7.36
C ARG A 5 -20.52 56.61 -6.95
N ARG A 6 -21.85 56.61 -7.11
CA ARG A 6 -22.70 55.45 -6.79
C ARG A 6 -22.57 54.34 -7.83
N ALA A 7 -22.30 54.65 -9.09
CA ALA A 7 -22.06 53.65 -10.13
C ALA A 7 -20.68 52.96 -9.95
N PHE A 8 -19.65 53.74 -9.58
CA PHE A 8 -18.30 53.18 -9.34
C PHE A 8 -18.24 52.25 -8.12
N VAL A 9 -18.94 52.61 -7.02
CA VAL A 9 -19.02 51.77 -5.83
C VAL A 9 -19.78 50.45 -6.09
N ARG A 10 -20.83 50.50 -6.96
CA ARG A 10 -21.55 49.28 -7.36
C ARG A 10 -20.73 48.40 -8.32
N LEU A 11 -19.88 48.93 -9.18
CA LEU A 11 -18.98 48.16 -10.02
C LEU A 11 -17.86 47.52 -9.22
N CYS A 12 -17.28 48.22 -8.25
CA CYS A 12 -16.26 47.66 -7.35
C CYS A 12 -16.83 46.57 -6.44
N SER A 13 -18.08 46.69 -5.97
CA SER A 13 -18.75 45.63 -5.18
C SER A 13 -19.07 44.38 -5.98
N ALA A 14 -19.41 44.54 -7.29
CA ALA A 14 -19.62 43.40 -8.18
C ALA A 14 -18.31 42.69 -8.55
N CYS A 15 -17.21 43.43 -8.75
CA CYS A 15 -15.88 42.80 -8.94
C CYS A 15 -15.34 42.12 -7.70
N ALA A 16 -15.58 42.66 -6.50
CA ALA A 16 -15.21 42.00 -5.24
C ALA A 16 -16.02 40.72 -4.99
N ALA A 17 -17.29 40.66 -5.39
CA ALA A 17 -18.12 39.45 -5.31
C ALA A 17 -17.71 38.39 -6.35
N PHE A 18 -17.13 38.76 -7.50
CA PHE A 18 -16.64 37.81 -8.51
C PHE A 18 -15.24 37.26 -8.18
N LEU A 19 -14.44 37.98 -7.39
CA LEU A 19 -13.15 37.50 -6.89
C LEU A 19 -13.27 36.67 -5.61
N ALA A 20 -14.36 36.82 -4.86
CA ALA A 20 -14.65 35.97 -3.68
C ALA A 20 -15.26 34.60 -4.03
N GLY A 21 -15.63 34.36 -5.29
CA GLY A 21 -16.28 33.14 -5.77
C GLY A 21 -15.33 32.00 -6.22
N LYS A 22 -14.03 32.20 -6.15
CA LYS A 22 -13.05 31.18 -6.60
C LYS A 22 -11.92 30.96 -5.60
N SER A 23 -12.22 30.51 -4.42
CA SER A 23 -11.30 29.67 -3.62
C SER A 23 -12.01 29.09 -2.39
N ALA A 24 -13.05 28.37 -2.62
CA ALA A 24 -13.63 27.49 -1.63
C ALA A 24 -13.42 26.03 -2.04
N PHE A 25 -12.20 25.64 -2.41
CA PHE A 25 -11.73 24.32 -2.01
C PHE A 25 -11.36 24.44 -0.53
N SER A 26 -12.40 24.57 0.30
CA SER A 26 -12.34 24.25 1.70
C SER A 26 -11.59 22.91 1.77
N LYS A 27 -10.43 22.88 2.44
CA LYS A 27 -9.88 21.65 2.98
C LYS A 27 -11.05 21.03 3.72
N ARG A 28 -11.77 20.10 3.10
CA ARG A 28 -12.74 19.27 3.80
C ARG A 28 -11.90 18.48 4.78
N VAL A 29 -11.78 19.00 5.99
CA VAL A 29 -11.37 18.19 7.13
C VAL A 29 -12.40 17.07 7.12
N PRO A 30 -11.98 15.81 6.94
CA PRO A 30 -12.93 14.71 6.99
C PRO A 30 -13.72 14.84 8.28
N PRO A 31 -15.04 14.58 8.27
CA PRO A 31 -15.84 14.66 9.48
C PRO A 31 -15.15 13.79 10.54
N ARG A 32 -15.05 14.29 11.76
CA ARG A 32 -14.43 13.56 12.86
C ARG A 32 -15.25 12.30 13.07
N VAL A 33 -14.71 11.17 12.58
CA VAL A 33 -15.38 9.87 12.65
C VAL A 33 -15.42 9.43 14.11
N ASP A 34 -16.59 9.13 14.60
CA ASP A 34 -16.75 8.50 15.93
C ASP A 34 -16.33 7.03 15.85
N ARG A 35 -15.08 6.77 16.21
CA ARG A 35 -14.51 5.42 16.17
C ARG A 35 -15.10 4.47 17.22
N THR A 36 -15.87 4.97 18.19
CA THR A 36 -16.56 4.10 19.15
C THR A 36 -17.65 3.25 18.48
N LEU A 37 -18.14 3.67 17.31
CA LEU A 37 -19.08 2.92 16.50
C LEU A 37 -18.44 1.76 15.73
N VAL A 38 -17.11 1.80 15.52
CA VAL A 38 -16.42 0.82 14.69
C VAL A 38 -16.41 -0.54 15.38
N LYS A 39 -16.97 -1.54 14.72
CA LYS A 39 -16.94 -2.93 15.19
C LYS A 39 -15.49 -3.43 15.24
N GLN A 40 -15.06 -3.86 16.41
CA GLN A 40 -13.75 -4.43 16.60
C GLN A 40 -13.87 -5.91 16.93
N ARG A 41 -13.14 -6.74 16.18
CA ARG A 41 -13.03 -8.16 16.48
C ARG A 41 -11.94 -8.39 17.51
N PRO A 42 -12.24 -9.04 18.66
CA PRO A 42 -11.19 -9.43 19.60
C PRO A 42 -10.32 -10.53 18.98
N ASN A 43 -9.04 -10.58 19.38
CA ASN A 43 -8.09 -11.58 18.88
C ASN A 43 -8.05 -11.65 17.35
N PHE A 44 -7.92 -10.48 16.70
CA PHE A 44 -7.98 -10.36 15.25
C PHE A 44 -6.85 -11.15 14.58
N VAL A 45 -7.24 -12.07 13.70
CA VAL A 45 -6.32 -12.86 12.86
C VAL A 45 -6.88 -12.89 11.45
N ALA A 46 -6.22 -12.20 10.53
CA ALA A 46 -6.64 -12.15 9.15
C ALA A 46 -5.66 -12.85 8.21
N ILE A 47 -6.12 -13.14 7.00
CA ILE A 47 -5.31 -13.65 5.90
C ILE A 47 -5.86 -13.17 4.57
N GLN A 48 -4.98 -12.90 3.62
CA GLN A 48 -5.34 -12.49 2.26
C GLN A 48 -5.56 -13.71 1.38
N VAL A 49 -6.68 -13.74 0.61
CA VAL A 49 -7.05 -14.86 -0.24
C VAL A 49 -7.40 -14.41 -1.64
N LYS A 50 -6.67 -14.92 -2.63
CA LYS A 50 -6.86 -14.67 -4.06
C LYS A 50 -8.13 -15.36 -4.61
N PRO A 51 -8.75 -14.79 -5.66
CA PRO A 51 -9.97 -15.37 -6.24
C PRO A 51 -9.81 -16.82 -6.69
N TYR A 52 -8.70 -17.15 -7.29
CA TYR A 52 -8.46 -18.52 -7.80
C TYR A 52 -8.29 -19.56 -6.69
N ALA A 53 -7.87 -19.17 -5.49
CA ALA A 53 -7.78 -20.11 -4.38
C ALA A 53 -9.13 -20.72 -4.01
N TRP A 54 -10.17 -19.90 -4.00
CA TRP A 54 -11.54 -20.35 -3.72
C TRP A 54 -12.07 -21.37 -4.72
N VAL A 55 -11.70 -21.19 -6.00
CA VAL A 55 -12.14 -22.08 -7.09
C VAL A 55 -11.30 -23.34 -7.15
N ASP A 56 -9.99 -23.21 -7.00
CA ASP A 56 -9.05 -24.31 -7.15
C ASP A 56 -9.12 -25.34 -6.02
N GLU A 57 -9.19 -24.86 -4.78
CA GLU A 57 -9.18 -25.73 -3.58
C GLU A 57 -10.60 -26.03 -3.09
N GLY A 58 -11.56 -25.17 -3.44
CA GLY A 58 -12.92 -25.20 -2.92
C GLY A 58 -13.07 -24.41 -1.62
N ILE A 59 -14.19 -23.67 -1.52
CA ILE A 59 -14.42 -22.70 -0.45
C ILE A 59 -14.38 -23.37 0.93
N ASP A 60 -15.04 -24.50 1.10
CA ASP A 60 -15.16 -25.16 2.40
C ASP A 60 -13.83 -25.72 2.89
N GLN A 61 -13.07 -26.39 2.02
CA GLN A 61 -11.74 -26.92 2.35
C GLN A 61 -10.76 -25.81 2.73
N LEU A 62 -10.77 -24.72 1.97
CA LEU A 62 -9.93 -23.56 2.26
C LEU A 62 -10.28 -22.96 3.62
N LEU A 63 -11.56 -22.73 3.91
CA LEU A 63 -12.01 -22.21 5.21
C LEU A 63 -11.67 -23.13 6.37
N ASP A 64 -11.74 -24.45 6.18
CA ASP A 64 -11.34 -25.42 7.20
C ASP A 64 -9.85 -25.32 7.50
N ASN A 65 -9.00 -25.21 6.48
CA ASN A 65 -7.57 -24.96 6.68
C ASN A 65 -7.31 -23.64 7.43
N LEU A 66 -7.99 -22.56 7.06
CA LEU A 66 -7.81 -21.27 7.72
C LEU A 66 -8.18 -21.31 9.20
N GLN A 67 -9.33 -21.89 9.54
CA GLN A 67 -9.78 -21.96 10.94
C GLN A 67 -8.99 -22.97 11.77
N GLN A 68 -8.87 -24.20 11.29
CA GLN A 68 -8.30 -25.28 12.06
C GLN A 68 -6.79 -25.17 12.19
N LYS A 69 -6.10 -24.83 11.09
CA LYS A 69 -4.63 -24.69 11.10
C LYS A 69 -4.21 -23.27 11.52
N GLY A 70 -4.77 -22.24 10.90
CA GLY A 70 -4.30 -20.85 11.07
C GLY A 70 -4.91 -20.09 12.23
N ASN A 71 -5.95 -20.64 12.89
CA ASN A 71 -6.74 -19.88 13.87
C ASN A 71 -7.28 -18.55 13.32
N VAL A 72 -7.51 -18.50 12.00
CA VAL A 72 -7.98 -17.31 11.28
C VAL A 72 -9.46 -17.07 11.62
N ASN A 73 -9.81 -15.82 11.87
CA ASN A 73 -11.17 -15.40 12.16
C ASN A 73 -11.66 -14.26 11.27
N THR A 74 -10.83 -13.79 10.36
CA THR A 74 -11.17 -12.75 9.40
C THR A 74 -10.52 -13.07 8.04
N VAL A 75 -11.33 -13.12 6.99
CA VAL A 75 -10.83 -13.33 5.63
C VAL A 75 -10.74 -11.99 4.94
N TRP A 76 -9.59 -11.71 4.32
CA TRP A 76 -9.40 -10.59 3.38
C TRP A 76 -9.45 -11.13 1.95
N ALA A 77 -10.63 -11.12 1.37
CA ALA A 77 -10.83 -11.63 0.03
C ALA A 77 -10.51 -10.57 -1.02
N TYR A 78 -9.64 -10.88 -1.98
CA TYR A 78 -9.43 -10.03 -3.13
C TYR A 78 -10.72 -9.94 -3.93
N THR A 79 -11.38 -8.79 -3.88
CA THR A 79 -12.54 -8.47 -4.70
C THR A 79 -12.16 -7.93 -6.07
N TYR A 80 -10.91 -7.51 -6.19
CA TYR A 80 -10.34 -6.89 -7.35
C TYR A 80 -8.87 -7.31 -7.48
N ASP A 81 -8.50 -7.93 -8.58
CA ASP A 81 -7.13 -8.40 -8.78
C ASP A 81 -6.69 -8.26 -10.24
N PHE A 82 -5.58 -7.60 -10.44
CA PHE A 82 -4.92 -7.47 -11.74
C PHE A 82 -3.54 -8.11 -11.78
N SER A 83 -3.13 -8.78 -10.71
CA SER A 83 -1.89 -9.53 -10.74
C SER A 83 -2.05 -10.78 -11.61
N GLU A 84 -1.02 -11.12 -12.34
CA GLU A 84 -0.98 -12.41 -13.02
C GLU A 84 -1.02 -13.52 -11.97
N ALA A 85 -2.04 -14.38 -12.07
CA ALA A 85 -2.17 -15.50 -11.16
C ALA A 85 -0.90 -16.34 -11.20
N ARG A 86 -0.38 -16.68 -10.03
CA ARG A 86 0.76 -17.59 -9.89
C ARG A 86 2.04 -17.18 -10.61
N MET A 87 2.14 -15.98 -11.18
CA MET A 87 3.42 -15.48 -11.60
C MET A 87 4.30 -15.21 -10.40
N ARG A 88 5.42 -15.91 -10.39
CA ARG A 88 6.46 -15.76 -9.39
C ARG A 88 7.59 -14.96 -10.01
N PRO A 89 7.70 -13.68 -9.69
CA PRO A 89 8.59 -12.75 -10.40
C PRO A 89 10.06 -13.14 -10.34
N ASN A 90 10.41 -14.08 -9.45
CA ASN A 90 11.79 -14.44 -9.14
C ASN A 90 12.17 -15.89 -9.52
N GLY A 91 11.44 -16.48 -10.47
CA GLY A 91 11.72 -17.83 -10.96
C GLY A 91 10.92 -18.93 -10.25
N PRO A 92 11.23 -20.22 -10.51
CA PRO A 92 10.46 -21.33 -9.97
C PRO A 92 10.66 -21.42 -8.46
N ILE A 93 9.63 -21.10 -7.71
CA ILE A 93 9.53 -21.33 -6.28
C ILE A 93 8.71 -22.62 -6.11
N PRO A 94 9.06 -23.55 -5.20
CA PRO A 94 8.25 -24.71 -4.92
C PRO A 94 6.80 -24.29 -4.66
N LEU A 95 5.86 -25.01 -5.28
CA LEU A 95 4.45 -24.82 -5.00
C LEU A 95 4.18 -25.15 -3.51
N PRO A 96 3.24 -24.44 -2.89
CA PRO A 96 2.75 -24.86 -1.57
C PRO A 96 2.12 -26.24 -1.63
N ASP A 97 1.99 -26.88 -0.49
CA ASP A 97 1.47 -28.24 -0.32
C ASP A 97 -0.08 -28.33 -0.37
N HIS A 98 -0.72 -27.30 -0.93
CA HIS A 98 -2.17 -27.23 -1.12
C HIS A 98 -2.51 -26.44 -2.38
N GLY A 99 -3.79 -26.49 -2.80
CA GLY A 99 -4.26 -25.89 -4.03
C GLY A 99 -3.91 -26.68 -5.27
N LYS A 100 -4.02 -26.10 -6.45
CA LYS A 100 -3.74 -26.74 -7.75
C LYS A 100 -2.50 -26.18 -8.43
N GLU A 101 -1.78 -27.04 -9.12
CA GLU A 101 -0.72 -26.64 -10.04
C GLU A 101 -1.26 -25.93 -11.28
N GLY A 102 -0.42 -25.09 -11.85
CA GLY A 102 -0.66 -24.43 -13.12
C GLY A 102 -1.13 -22.98 -12.95
N ALA A 103 -0.66 -22.12 -13.85
CA ALA A 103 -1.18 -20.79 -14.00
C ALA A 103 -2.11 -20.79 -15.20
N PRO A 104 -3.43 -20.65 -15.05
CA PRO A 104 -4.28 -20.28 -16.16
C PRO A 104 -3.86 -18.88 -16.64
N THR A 105 -4.09 -18.60 -17.91
CA THR A 105 -4.06 -17.21 -18.38
C THR A 105 -5.08 -16.44 -17.55
N PHE A 106 -4.65 -15.39 -16.88
CA PHE A 106 -5.47 -14.62 -15.97
C PHE A 106 -5.70 -13.23 -16.57
N ALA A 107 -6.96 -12.86 -16.80
CA ALA A 107 -7.31 -11.56 -17.35
C ALA A 107 -7.33 -10.49 -16.27
N GLY A 108 -7.74 -10.86 -15.06
CA GLY A 108 -7.90 -9.95 -13.94
C GLY A 108 -9.15 -9.08 -14.04
N GLY A 109 -9.36 -8.25 -13.02
CA GLY A 109 -10.51 -7.37 -12.91
C GLY A 109 -11.25 -7.53 -11.59
N ALA A 110 -12.53 -7.14 -11.58
CA ALA A 110 -13.44 -7.36 -10.46
C ALA A 110 -13.95 -8.81 -10.47
N PHE A 111 -13.95 -9.46 -9.30
CA PHE A 111 -14.47 -10.81 -9.09
C PHE A 111 -15.80 -10.79 -8.32
N TYR A 112 -16.57 -9.72 -8.47
CA TYR A 112 -17.91 -9.53 -7.93
C TYR A 112 -18.77 -8.76 -8.94
N ASP A 113 -20.08 -8.86 -8.81
CA ASP A 113 -21.01 -8.14 -9.67
C ASP A 113 -21.16 -6.71 -9.16
N TYR A 114 -20.39 -5.80 -9.73
CA TYR A 114 -20.48 -4.39 -9.37
C TYR A 114 -21.70 -3.71 -10.01
N ASP A 115 -22.23 -2.70 -9.31
CA ASP A 115 -23.33 -1.89 -9.81
C ASP A 115 -22.80 -0.74 -10.68
N PRO A 116 -23.09 -0.72 -11.99
CA PRO A 116 -22.60 0.31 -12.91
C PRO A 116 -23.01 1.74 -12.51
N ARG A 117 -24.06 1.89 -11.70
CA ARG A 117 -24.50 3.22 -11.23
C ARG A 117 -23.44 3.98 -10.45
N TYR A 118 -22.56 3.27 -9.73
CA TYR A 118 -21.45 3.87 -8.99
C TYR A 118 -20.25 4.25 -9.87
N PHE A 119 -20.24 3.81 -11.13
CA PHE A 119 -19.14 4.03 -12.09
C PHE A 119 -19.52 4.95 -13.25
N ARG A 120 -20.67 5.60 -13.21
CA ARG A 120 -21.12 6.53 -14.27
C ARG A 120 -20.27 7.79 -14.42
N ASN A 121 -19.52 8.15 -13.39
CA ASN A 121 -18.64 9.33 -13.34
C ASN A 121 -17.19 8.97 -13.65
N THR A 122 -16.92 7.81 -14.22
CA THR A 122 -15.59 7.37 -14.63
C THR A 122 -15.62 6.65 -15.97
N ILE A 123 -14.54 6.86 -16.74
CA ILE A 123 -14.30 6.13 -17.98
C ILE A 123 -13.76 4.71 -17.74
N LEU A 124 -13.44 4.36 -16.48
CA LEU A 124 -12.96 3.05 -16.07
C LEU A 124 -14.13 2.23 -15.49
N ASN A 125 -15.09 1.89 -16.32
CA ASN A 125 -16.36 1.27 -15.91
C ASN A 125 -16.58 -0.14 -16.44
N GLU A 126 -15.67 -0.69 -17.26
CA GLU A 126 -15.74 -2.03 -17.83
C GLU A 126 -14.59 -2.89 -17.30
N PHE A 127 -14.75 -3.44 -16.10
CA PHE A 127 -13.66 -4.12 -15.41
C PHE A 127 -14.05 -5.44 -14.73
N ARG A 128 -15.26 -6.00 -14.97
CA ARG A 128 -15.61 -7.36 -14.52
C ARG A 128 -14.65 -8.37 -15.14
N SER A 129 -14.02 -9.19 -14.30
CA SER A 129 -13.14 -10.25 -14.79
C SER A 129 -13.93 -11.31 -15.55
N PRO A 130 -13.46 -11.76 -16.71
CA PRO A 130 -14.01 -12.93 -17.40
C PRO A 130 -13.55 -14.27 -16.77
N ASP A 131 -12.57 -14.21 -15.86
CA ASP A 131 -12.03 -15.40 -15.22
C ASP A 131 -13.10 -16.03 -14.30
N TYR A 132 -13.13 -17.37 -14.28
CA TYR A 132 -14.03 -18.17 -13.43
C TYR A 132 -15.55 -17.98 -13.70
N GLY A 133 -15.92 -17.44 -14.85
CA GLY A 133 -17.30 -17.34 -15.30
C GLY A 133 -18.20 -16.50 -14.39
N LYS A 134 -19.19 -17.14 -13.76
CA LYS A 134 -20.15 -16.44 -12.86
C LYS A 134 -19.72 -16.36 -11.42
N PHE A 135 -18.56 -16.87 -11.04
CA PHE A 135 -18.09 -16.85 -9.66
C PHE A 135 -18.04 -15.41 -9.14
N ASP A 136 -18.71 -15.18 -8.00
CA ASP A 136 -18.72 -13.91 -7.29
C ASP A 136 -18.14 -14.13 -5.88
N VAL A 137 -16.94 -13.58 -5.67
CA VAL A 137 -16.19 -13.81 -4.43
C VAL A 137 -16.95 -13.33 -3.18
N ILE A 138 -17.85 -12.37 -3.31
CA ILE A 138 -18.63 -11.89 -2.17
C ILE A 138 -19.85 -12.79 -1.97
N ARG A 139 -20.68 -13.00 -2.99
CA ARG A 139 -21.92 -13.79 -2.89
C ARG A 139 -21.68 -15.27 -2.60
N ASP A 140 -20.61 -15.85 -3.18
CA ASP A 140 -20.32 -17.27 -3.04
C ASP A 140 -19.53 -17.59 -1.76
N VAL A 141 -18.68 -16.67 -1.29
CA VAL A 141 -17.77 -16.93 -0.17
C VAL A 141 -18.26 -16.33 1.15
N ALA A 142 -18.74 -15.07 1.18
CA ALA A 142 -19.08 -14.41 2.43
C ALA A 142 -20.14 -15.14 3.28
N PRO A 143 -21.20 -15.73 2.71
CA PRO A 143 -22.15 -16.49 3.50
C PRO A 143 -21.52 -17.68 4.23
N LYS A 144 -20.58 -18.38 3.59
CA LYS A 144 -19.87 -19.52 4.18
C LYS A 144 -18.86 -19.09 5.26
N VAL A 145 -18.21 -17.93 5.06
CA VAL A 145 -17.34 -17.29 6.06
C VAL A 145 -18.14 -16.95 7.31
N LYS A 146 -19.28 -16.28 7.13
CA LYS A 146 -20.19 -15.90 8.24
C LYS A 146 -20.80 -17.08 8.98
N ALA A 147 -21.19 -18.13 8.25
CA ALA A 147 -21.71 -19.37 8.85
C ALA A 147 -20.68 -20.05 9.79
N ARG A 148 -19.39 -19.77 9.61
CA ARG A 148 -18.31 -20.22 10.48
C ARG A 148 -17.96 -19.23 11.61
N GLY A 149 -18.72 -18.15 11.76
CA GLY A 149 -18.45 -17.10 12.75
C GLY A 149 -17.22 -16.24 12.45
N MET A 150 -16.77 -16.22 11.20
CA MET A 150 -15.66 -15.39 10.72
C MET A 150 -16.18 -14.08 10.09
N ASP A 151 -15.31 -13.07 10.02
CA ASP A 151 -15.60 -11.83 9.30
C ASP A 151 -15.10 -11.88 7.87
N PHE A 152 -15.83 -11.25 6.96
CA PHE A 152 -15.48 -11.13 5.56
C PHE A 152 -15.13 -9.68 5.22
N PHE A 153 -13.83 -9.41 4.94
CA PHE A 153 -13.35 -8.12 4.50
C PHE A 153 -13.04 -8.16 3.00
N CYS A 154 -13.38 -7.10 2.32
CA CYS A 154 -12.93 -6.89 0.96
C CYS A 154 -11.49 -6.36 0.98
N TRP A 155 -10.59 -7.06 0.27
CA TRP A 155 -9.22 -6.61 0.05
C TRP A 155 -9.11 -5.95 -1.32
N ASP A 156 -8.97 -4.63 -1.33
CA ASP A 156 -8.79 -3.83 -2.54
C ASP A 156 -7.33 -3.39 -2.65
N TYR A 157 -6.55 -4.17 -3.40
CA TYR A 157 -5.12 -3.92 -3.60
C TYR A 157 -4.86 -3.23 -4.94
N ASN A 158 -4.57 -1.94 -4.89
CA ASN A 158 -4.34 -1.10 -6.05
C ASN A 158 -2.85 -0.87 -6.27
N ASN A 159 -2.21 -1.84 -6.87
CA ASN A 159 -0.83 -1.71 -7.30
C ASN A 159 -0.74 -1.23 -8.75
N ALA A 160 0.42 -0.72 -9.13
CA ALA A 160 0.80 -0.56 -10.52
C ALA A 160 1.03 -1.96 -11.10
N VAL A 161 -0.03 -2.59 -11.58
CA VAL A 161 0.02 -3.98 -12.03
C VAL A 161 -0.14 -4.07 -13.54
N PRO A 162 0.59 -4.98 -14.18
CA PRO A 162 0.63 -5.09 -15.63
C PRO A 162 -0.75 -5.26 -16.29
N LEU A 163 -1.70 -5.88 -15.57
CA LEU A 163 -3.03 -6.13 -16.14
C LEU A 163 -3.97 -4.93 -16.08
N MET A 164 -3.76 -3.98 -15.17
CA MET A 164 -4.63 -2.81 -15.07
C MET A 164 -4.60 -1.95 -16.34
N ASN A 165 -3.48 -1.90 -17.04
CA ASN A 165 -3.35 -1.19 -18.31
C ASN A 165 -4.13 -1.83 -19.47
N ARG A 166 -4.68 -3.03 -19.28
CA ARG A 166 -5.60 -3.68 -20.23
C ARG A 166 -7.03 -3.17 -20.11
N LEU A 167 -7.36 -2.42 -19.04
CA LEU A 167 -8.69 -1.83 -18.92
C LEU A 167 -8.95 -0.84 -20.04
N PRO A 168 -10.16 -0.84 -20.60
CA PRO A 168 -10.57 0.17 -21.56
C PRO A 168 -10.33 1.57 -20.98
N ASN A 169 -9.84 2.49 -21.81
CA ASN A 169 -9.53 3.88 -21.43
C ASN A 169 -8.40 4.08 -20.40
N PHE A 170 -7.76 3.05 -19.88
CA PHE A 170 -6.65 3.21 -18.93
C PHE A 170 -5.58 4.23 -19.39
N PRO A 171 -5.14 4.26 -20.68
CA PRO A 171 -4.15 5.24 -21.11
C PRO A 171 -4.54 6.70 -20.88
N LYS A 172 -5.84 7.02 -20.72
CA LYS A 172 -6.31 8.39 -20.45
C LYS A 172 -6.04 8.82 -19.00
N VAL A 173 -6.01 7.87 -18.07
CA VAL A 173 -5.77 8.11 -16.63
C VAL A 173 -4.33 7.83 -16.20
N ALA A 174 -3.50 7.32 -17.11
CA ALA A 174 -2.11 6.97 -16.82
C ALA A 174 -1.28 8.20 -16.44
N GLU A 175 -0.32 7.99 -15.55
CA GLU A 175 0.69 9.00 -15.23
C GLU A 175 1.54 9.36 -16.45
N ILE A 176 2.04 10.58 -16.48
CA ILE A 176 2.99 11.08 -17.49
C ILE A 176 4.33 11.29 -16.80
N ASP A 177 5.38 10.69 -17.32
CA ASP A 177 6.74 10.83 -16.80
C ASP A 177 7.39 12.18 -17.20
N ILE A 178 8.61 12.41 -16.72
CA ILE A 178 9.39 13.63 -17.03
C ILE A 178 9.67 13.80 -18.53
N TYR A 179 9.62 12.72 -19.30
CA TYR A 179 9.84 12.72 -20.76
C TYR A 179 8.55 12.86 -21.57
N GLY A 180 7.39 13.00 -20.90
CA GLY A 180 6.09 13.10 -21.55
C GLY A 180 5.49 11.74 -21.97
N ARG A 181 6.05 10.63 -21.53
CA ARG A 181 5.57 9.27 -21.85
C ARG A 181 4.52 8.81 -20.83
N ARG A 182 3.53 8.07 -21.28
CA ARG A 182 2.57 7.41 -20.38
C ARG A 182 3.22 6.23 -19.68
N THR A 183 2.95 6.13 -18.38
CA THR A 183 3.38 5.00 -17.56
C THR A 183 2.29 3.91 -17.49
N THR A 184 2.57 2.83 -16.76
CA THR A 184 1.61 1.76 -16.46
C THR A 184 0.85 1.99 -15.15
N SER A 185 0.97 3.16 -14.54
CA SER A 185 0.31 3.52 -13.29
C SER A 185 -0.74 4.61 -13.50
N PRO A 186 -1.89 4.54 -12.83
CA PRO A 186 -2.89 5.60 -12.90
C PRO A 186 -2.51 6.78 -11.99
N CYS A 187 -2.84 7.99 -12.41
CA CYS A 187 -2.56 9.20 -11.63
C CYS A 187 -3.59 9.41 -10.51
N PHE A 188 -3.13 9.57 -9.26
CA PHE A 188 -3.99 9.86 -8.11
C PHE A 188 -4.73 11.21 -8.18
N ASN A 189 -4.25 12.15 -8.99
CA ASN A 189 -4.92 13.43 -9.20
C ASN A 189 -5.89 13.42 -10.38
N HIS A 190 -5.95 12.33 -11.15
CA HIS A 190 -6.89 12.22 -12.25
C HIS A 190 -8.32 11.98 -11.73
N PRO A 191 -9.30 12.86 -12.03
CA PRO A 191 -10.64 12.76 -11.45
C PRO A 191 -11.36 11.46 -11.80
N GLU A 192 -11.19 10.96 -13.00
CA GLU A 192 -11.77 9.69 -13.46
C GLU A 192 -11.23 8.48 -12.68
N TYR A 193 -9.94 8.49 -12.30
CA TYR A 193 -9.37 7.44 -11.47
C TYR A 193 -9.85 7.53 -10.02
N ARG A 194 -9.95 8.75 -9.47
CA ARG A 194 -10.54 8.97 -8.13
C ARG A 194 -11.99 8.52 -8.08
N ALA A 195 -12.80 8.86 -9.10
CA ALA A 195 -14.19 8.42 -9.21
C ALA A 195 -14.29 6.88 -9.33
N HIS A 196 -13.36 6.23 -10.03
CA HIS A 196 -13.29 4.77 -10.09
C HIS A 196 -13.02 4.16 -8.70
N LEU A 197 -12.07 4.69 -7.94
CA LEU A 197 -11.74 4.19 -6.61
C LEU A 197 -12.90 4.40 -5.61
N THR A 198 -13.51 5.57 -5.59
CA THR A 198 -14.67 5.84 -4.72
C THR A 198 -15.87 5.00 -5.13
N GLY A 199 -16.13 4.85 -6.43
CA GLY A 199 -17.18 3.98 -6.95
C GLY A 199 -17.03 2.51 -6.52
N LYS A 200 -15.80 1.99 -6.41
CA LYS A 200 -15.56 0.65 -5.84
C LYS A 200 -16.03 0.58 -4.38
N ILE A 201 -15.65 1.55 -3.55
CA ILE A 201 -16.05 1.57 -2.13
C ILE A 201 -17.57 1.66 -2.00
N GLU A 202 -18.21 2.54 -2.78
CA GLU A 202 -19.67 2.68 -2.81
C GLU A 202 -20.37 1.39 -3.25
N SER A 203 -19.89 0.76 -4.31
CA SER A 203 -20.42 -0.50 -4.84
C SER A 203 -20.32 -1.64 -3.83
N LEU A 204 -19.19 -1.77 -3.13
CA LEU A 204 -18.98 -2.79 -2.11
C LEU A 204 -19.88 -2.58 -0.89
N LEU A 205 -19.94 -1.37 -0.36
CA LEU A 205 -20.65 -1.09 0.90
C LEU A 205 -22.17 -0.98 0.74
N ASN A 206 -22.67 -0.50 -0.40
CA ASN A 206 -24.11 -0.43 -0.67
C ASN A 206 -24.64 -1.73 -1.32
N GLY A 207 -23.87 -2.32 -2.25
CA GLY A 207 -24.30 -3.52 -2.98
C GLY A 207 -24.24 -4.80 -2.16
N TYR A 208 -23.36 -4.84 -1.15
CA TYR A 208 -23.07 -6.02 -0.32
C TYR A 208 -23.04 -5.69 1.17
N ALA A 209 -24.01 -4.86 1.58
CA ALA A 209 -24.04 -4.31 2.95
C ALA A 209 -24.10 -5.39 4.05
N SER A 210 -24.76 -6.53 3.79
CA SER A 210 -24.90 -7.64 4.73
C SER A 210 -23.71 -8.60 4.72
N GLU A 211 -23.02 -8.70 3.59
CA GLU A 211 -21.91 -9.64 3.37
C GLU A 211 -20.59 -9.10 3.85
N VAL A 212 -20.32 -7.81 3.59
CA VAL A 212 -19.04 -7.16 3.87
C VAL A 212 -19.00 -6.64 5.29
N ASP A 213 -18.05 -7.10 6.09
CA ASP A 213 -17.84 -6.66 7.47
C ASP A 213 -16.81 -5.54 7.60
N GLY A 214 -15.93 -5.37 6.62
CA GLY A 214 -14.92 -4.32 6.58
C GLY A 214 -14.16 -4.26 5.26
N ILE A 215 -13.31 -3.26 5.13
CA ILE A 215 -12.47 -3.05 3.95
C ILE A 215 -11.02 -2.87 4.35
N ALA A 216 -10.14 -3.57 3.65
CA ALA A 216 -8.71 -3.33 3.64
C ALA A 216 -8.31 -2.77 2.27
N TRP A 217 -7.58 -1.66 2.27
CA TRP A 217 -7.10 -1.03 1.05
C TRP A 217 -5.57 -0.96 1.02
N GLY A 218 -4.97 -1.26 -0.11
CA GLY A 218 -3.54 -1.24 -0.29
C GLY A 218 -3.09 -0.64 -1.60
N CYS A 219 -1.97 0.09 -1.55
CA CYS A 219 -1.26 0.56 -2.72
C CYS A 219 0.22 0.69 -2.39
N GLU A 220 1.08 0.04 -3.17
CA GLU A 220 2.53 0.08 -2.97
C GLU A 220 3.17 0.94 -4.05
N ARG A 221 3.10 2.25 -3.88
CA ARG A 221 3.67 3.24 -4.79
C ARG A 221 4.42 4.31 -4.03
N MET A 222 5.46 4.82 -4.66
CA MET A 222 6.31 5.87 -4.13
C MET A 222 6.34 7.07 -5.08
N GLY A 223 6.71 8.22 -4.54
CA GLY A 223 6.88 9.43 -5.31
C GLY A 223 8.09 9.39 -6.25
N PRO A 224 8.20 10.36 -7.16
CA PRO A 224 9.24 10.36 -8.18
C PRO A 224 10.67 10.45 -7.61
N LEU A 225 10.89 11.17 -6.50
CA LEU A 225 12.21 11.23 -5.87
C LEU A 225 12.60 9.87 -5.26
N GLN A 226 11.67 9.21 -4.58
CA GLN A 226 11.89 7.87 -4.04
C GLN A 226 12.19 6.86 -5.16
N ASN A 227 11.47 6.94 -6.28
CA ASN A 227 11.72 6.10 -7.44
C ASN A 227 13.11 6.36 -8.04
N ALA A 228 13.60 7.61 -8.03
CA ALA A 228 14.93 7.96 -8.51
C ALA A 228 16.04 7.37 -7.65
N ILE A 229 15.93 7.50 -6.32
CA ILE A 229 17.04 7.16 -5.41
C ILE A 229 17.08 5.69 -4.99
N GLY A 230 15.99 4.97 -5.10
CA GLY A 230 15.99 3.58 -4.62
C GLY A 230 14.64 2.88 -4.64
N GLY A 231 13.73 3.28 -5.52
CA GLY A 231 12.44 2.61 -5.69
C GLY A 231 12.59 1.10 -5.82
N THR A 232 11.96 0.35 -4.91
CA THR A 232 12.23 -1.09 -4.79
C THR A 232 11.44 -1.96 -5.74
N TRP A 233 10.24 -1.53 -6.12
CA TRP A 233 9.34 -2.41 -6.86
C TRP A 233 9.04 -1.93 -8.26
N SER A 234 9.28 -0.66 -8.51
CA SER A 234 8.78 -0.08 -9.73
C SER A 234 9.89 0.24 -10.70
N THR A 235 9.76 -0.32 -11.87
CA THR A 235 10.24 0.27 -13.10
C THR A 235 9.45 1.54 -13.45
N LEU A 236 8.70 2.09 -12.49
CA LEU A 236 7.90 3.28 -12.65
C LEU A 236 8.83 4.47 -12.83
N GLY A 237 8.59 5.21 -13.89
CA GLY A 237 9.36 6.38 -14.23
C GLY A 237 9.23 7.50 -13.18
N LEU A 238 9.97 8.56 -13.40
CA LEU A 238 9.86 9.79 -12.61
C LEU A 238 8.55 10.50 -13.01
N SER A 239 7.46 10.23 -12.30
CA SER A 239 6.10 10.68 -12.60
C SER A 239 5.38 11.15 -11.32
N CYS A 240 4.34 11.98 -11.37
CA CYS A 240 3.50 12.28 -12.51
C CYS A 240 3.55 13.78 -12.90
N PHE A 241 3.71 14.05 -14.19
CA PHE A 241 3.68 15.40 -14.78
C PHE A 241 2.49 15.58 -15.73
N CYS A 242 1.35 14.91 -15.47
CA CYS A 242 0.13 15.09 -16.24
C CYS A 242 -0.53 16.45 -15.97
N GLU A 243 -1.55 16.81 -16.77
CA GLU A 243 -2.27 18.08 -16.64
C GLU A 243 -2.85 18.31 -15.24
N HIS A 244 -3.38 17.27 -14.58
CA HIS A 244 -3.97 17.37 -13.23
C HIS A 244 -2.90 17.62 -12.15
N CYS A 245 -1.75 16.96 -12.23
CA CYS A 245 -0.62 17.24 -11.35
C CYS A 245 -0.04 18.64 -11.60
N ASN A 246 0.07 19.04 -12.87
CA ASN A 246 0.51 20.39 -13.23
C ASN A 246 -0.46 21.47 -12.74
N ALA A 247 -1.78 21.25 -12.83
CA ALA A 247 -2.78 22.17 -12.28
C ALA A 247 -2.61 22.33 -10.76
N LYS A 248 -2.51 21.21 -10.04
CA LYS A 248 -2.29 21.20 -8.59
C LYS A 248 -0.97 21.85 -8.18
N ALA A 249 0.08 21.69 -8.98
CA ALA A 249 1.37 22.35 -8.76
C ALA A 249 1.25 23.87 -8.89
N ARG A 250 0.55 24.37 -9.92
CA ARG A 250 0.29 25.82 -10.09
C ARG A 250 -0.49 26.39 -8.92
N GLU A 251 -1.53 25.69 -8.42
CA GLU A 251 -2.29 26.11 -7.24
C GLU A 251 -1.41 26.23 -5.98
N ARG A 252 -0.32 25.46 -5.90
CA ARG A 252 0.66 25.50 -4.82
C ARG A 252 1.83 26.44 -5.07
N GLY A 253 1.86 27.14 -6.20
CA GLY A 253 2.95 28.03 -6.58
C GLY A 253 4.26 27.31 -6.94
N LEU A 254 4.20 26.03 -7.34
CA LEU A 254 5.38 25.28 -7.77
C LEU A 254 5.71 25.55 -9.24
N ALA A 255 6.97 25.83 -9.52
CA ALA A 255 7.48 26.03 -10.86
C ALA A 255 7.68 24.68 -11.56
N ILE A 256 6.73 24.29 -12.41
CA ILE A 256 6.65 22.95 -13.04
C ILE A 256 7.90 22.67 -13.88
N ASP A 257 8.34 23.64 -14.69
CA ASP A 257 9.48 23.45 -15.59
C ASP A 257 10.77 23.27 -14.79
N ARG A 258 10.92 23.99 -13.67
CA ARG A 258 12.07 23.82 -12.78
C ARG A 258 12.05 22.46 -12.07
N ALA A 259 10.88 22.00 -11.61
CA ALA A 259 10.73 20.66 -11.05
C ALA A 259 11.14 19.59 -12.07
N ARG A 260 10.61 19.68 -13.30
CA ARG A 260 10.93 18.74 -14.38
C ARG A 260 12.43 18.79 -14.74
N THR A 261 13.03 19.97 -14.86
CA THR A 261 14.47 20.12 -15.11
C THR A 261 15.27 19.47 -13.99
N GLY A 262 14.93 19.72 -12.73
CA GLY A 262 15.60 19.11 -11.59
C GLY A 262 15.56 17.58 -11.63
N TYR A 263 14.40 16.98 -11.93
CA TYR A 263 14.30 15.52 -12.10
C TYR A 263 15.08 15.00 -13.32
N LEU A 264 15.17 15.75 -14.42
CA LEU A 264 16.01 15.39 -15.56
C LEU A 264 17.50 15.41 -15.19
N GLU A 265 17.95 16.37 -14.39
CA GLU A 265 19.33 16.42 -13.90
C GLU A 265 19.63 15.28 -12.91
N LEU A 266 18.67 14.92 -12.03
CA LEU A 266 18.80 13.73 -11.17
C LEU A 266 18.90 12.45 -11.98
N ASP A 267 18.07 12.30 -13.00
CA ASP A 267 18.09 11.15 -13.89
C ASP A 267 19.45 11.04 -14.63
N ARG A 268 20.00 12.16 -15.11
CA ARG A 268 21.34 12.21 -15.71
C ARG A 268 22.43 11.81 -14.71
N LEU A 269 22.37 12.30 -13.46
CA LEU A 269 23.31 11.93 -12.41
C LEU A 269 23.34 10.42 -12.17
N PHE A 270 22.17 9.80 -12.08
CA PHE A 270 22.08 8.36 -11.82
C PHE A 270 22.39 7.51 -13.05
N HIS A 271 22.13 8.01 -14.26
CA HIS A 271 22.64 7.38 -15.48
C HIS A 271 24.16 7.46 -15.59
N ALA A 272 24.78 8.57 -15.17
CA ALA A 272 26.23 8.70 -15.09
C ALA A 272 26.82 7.73 -14.05
N ALA A 273 26.12 7.53 -12.92
CA ALA A 273 26.51 6.52 -11.93
C ALA A 273 26.52 5.10 -12.53
N ALA A 274 25.50 4.75 -13.30
CA ALA A 274 25.44 3.44 -13.97
C ALA A 274 26.58 3.22 -15.01
N GLN A 275 27.32 4.28 -15.36
CA GLN A 275 28.47 4.27 -16.25
C GLN A 275 29.79 4.54 -15.52
N ASP A 276 29.80 4.49 -14.17
CA ASP A 276 30.93 4.81 -13.30
C ASP A 276 31.56 6.22 -13.56
N GLN A 277 30.75 7.15 -14.06
CA GLN A 277 31.15 8.52 -14.31
C GLN A 277 31.01 9.37 -13.05
N ARG A 278 31.99 9.26 -12.17
CA ARG A 278 31.97 9.92 -10.87
C ARG A 278 32.07 11.45 -11.00
N PRO A 279 31.12 12.24 -10.45
CA PRO A 279 31.23 13.69 -10.32
C PRO A 279 32.44 14.09 -9.47
N VAL A 280 33.00 15.30 -9.70
CA VAL A 280 34.18 15.79 -8.98
C VAL A 280 33.99 15.71 -7.45
N ASP A 281 32.83 16.12 -6.96
CA ASP A 281 32.52 16.14 -5.51
C ASP A 281 31.85 14.84 -5.02
N GLY A 282 31.70 13.81 -5.87
CA GLY A 282 31.00 12.58 -5.56
C GLY A 282 29.47 12.68 -5.74
N TYR A 283 28.81 11.53 -5.67
CA TYR A 283 27.36 11.44 -6.02
C TYR A 283 26.47 12.09 -4.97
N PHE A 284 26.71 11.87 -3.69
CA PHE A 284 25.89 12.43 -2.63
C PHE A 284 25.94 13.97 -2.59
N VAL A 285 27.13 14.55 -2.70
CA VAL A 285 27.29 16.01 -2.70
C VAL A 285 26.64 16.62 -3.93
N THR A 286 26.79 16.00 -5.10
CA THR A 286 26.15 16.45 -6.34
C THR A 286 24.61 16.34 -6.25
N PHE A 287 24.09 15.24 -5.72
CA PHE A 287 22.67 15.08 -5.43
C PHE A 287 22.13 16.21 -4.53
N TRP A 288 22.83 16.47 -3.42
CA TRP A 288 22.41 17.52 -2.49
C TRP A 288 22.43 18.92 -3.14
N ARG A 289 23.46 19.18 -3.97
CA ARG A 289 23.55 20.42 -4.75
C ARG A 289 22.38 20.57 -5.71
N LEU A 290 21.95 19.50 -6.39
CA LEU A 290 20.76 19.52 -7.25
C LEU A 290 19.49 19.85 -6.47
N LEU A 291 19.32 19.34 -5.26
CA LEU A 291 18.17 19.70 -4.41
C LEU A 291 18.20 21.18 -3.98
N LEU A 292 19.39 21.76 -3.78
CA LEU A 292 19.54 23.20 -3.47
C LEU A 292 19.27 24.08 -4.69
N GLU A 293 19.71 23.65 -5.87
CA GLU A 293 19.50 24.37 -7.12
C GLU A 293 18.05 24.27 -7.61
N TYR A 294 17.42 23.11 -7.44
CA TYR A 294 16.05 22.81 -7.83
C TYR A 294 15.20 22.38 -6.61
N PRO A 295 14.90 23.26 -5.65
CA PRO A 295 14.12 22.93 -4.48
C PRO A 295 12.70 22.47 -4.85
N GLU A 296 12.26 22.73 -6.07
CA GLU A 296 11.00 22.24 -6.63
C GLU A 296 10.92 20.73 -6.72
N ILE A 297 12.04 20.00 -6.72
CA ILE A 297 12.08 18.53 -6.60
C ILE A 297 11.37 18.09 -5.30
N LEU A 298 11.76 18.68 -4.17
CA LEU A 298 11.14 18.39 -2.87
C LEU A 298 9.68 18.85 -2.81
N GLY A 299 9.38 20.00 -3.43
CA GLY A 299 8.00 20.49 -3.57
C GLY A 299 7.12 19.55 -4.37
N TRP A 300 7.66 18.94 -5.43
CA TRP A 300 6.98 17.97 -6.28
C TRP A 300 6.76 16.64 -5.56
N GLU A 301 7.78 16.13 -4.85
CA GLU A 301 7.66 14.94 -4.02
C GLU A 301 6.58 15.14 -2.95
N LYS A 302 6.56 16.30 -2.29
CA LYS A 302 5.52 16.66 -1.32
C LYS A 302 4.12 16.72 -1.95
N LEU A 303 4.01 17.21 -3.18
CA LEU A 303 2.74 17.23 -3.91
C LEU A 303 2.24 15.80 -4.19
N TRP A 304 3.13 14.90 -4.58
CA TRP A 304 2.80 13.50 -4.81
C TRP A 304 2.35 12.81 -3.51
N THR A 305 3.13 12.96 -2.43
CA THR A 305 2.83 12.41 -1.10
C THR A 305 1.49 12.91 -0.57
N ASP A 306 1.22 14.21 -0.68
CA ASP A 306 -0.07 14.78 -0.27
C ASP A 306 -1.23 14.23 -1.10
N SER A 307 -1.02 14.01 -2.40
CA SER A 307 -2.06 13.44 -3.27
C SER A 307 -2.38 11.99 -2.88
N TYR A 308 -1.39 11.24 -2.44
CA TYR A 308 -1.57 9.89 -1.93
C TYR A 308 -2.34 9.88 -0.58
N HIS A 309 -2.02 10.79 0.33
CA HIS A 309 -2.77 10.96 1.57
C HIS A 309 -4.21 11.43 1.33
N GLU A 310 -4.41 12.36 0.39
CA GLU A 310 -5.74 12.86 0.03
C GLU A 310 -6.65 11.74 -0.49
N ILE A 311 -6.17 10.87 -1.40
CA ILE A 311 -7.00 9.77 -1.91
C ILE A 311 -7.35 8.78 -0.80
N ARG A 312 -6.41 8.44 0.09
CA ARG A 312 -6.70 7.58 1.25
C ARG A 312 -7.75 8.19 2.17
N SER A 313 -7.63 9.48 2.47
CA SER A 313 -8.61 10.22 3.28
C SER A 313 -9.99 10.28 2.62
N GLU A 314 -10.04 10.44 1.29
CA GLU A 314 -11.29 10.43 0.51
C GLU A 314 -11.97 9.05 0.55
N LEU A 315 -11.22 7.97 0.34
CA LEU A 315 -11.76 6.61 0.42
C LEU A 315 -12.29 6.27 1.81
N TYR A 316 -11.53 6.64 2.85
CA TYR A 316 -11.97 6.49 4.24
C TYR A 316 -13.25 7.28 4.51
N GLY A 317 -13.29 8.55 4.11
CA GLY A 317 -14.47 9.41 4.26
C GLY A 317 -15.69 8.87 3.53
N THR A 318 -15.51 8.34 2.31
CA THR A 318 -16.57 7.69 1.53
C THR A 318 -17.11 6.46 2.27
N ALA A 319 -16.23 5.60 2.75
CA ALA A 319 -16.62 4.40 3.48
C ALA A 319 -17.39 4.75 4.76
N LYS A 320 -16.90 5.73 5.54
CA LYS A 320 -17.53 6.14 6.80
C LYS A 320 -18.84 6.89 6.63
N ALA A 321 -19.05 7.55 5.50
CA ALA A 321 -20.33 8.15 5.18
C ALA A 321 -21.42 7.10 4.88
N ILE A 322 -21.04 5.91 4.40
CA ILE A 322 -21.97 4.83 4.05
C ILE A 322 -22.17 3.87 5.23
N ALA A 323 -21.08 3.43 5.86
CA ALA A 323 -21.08 2.41 6.90
C ALA A 323 -20.07 2.77 8.00
N PRO A 324 -20.44 3.71 8.92
CA PRO A 324 -19.50 4.21 9.94
C PRO A 324 -19.02 3.12 10.90
N GLU A 325 -19.82 2.06 11.09
CA GLU A 325 -19.51 0.93 11.98
C GLU A 325 -18.53 -0.08 11.38
N LYS A 326 -18.34 -0.09 10.05
CA LYS A 326 -17.45 -1.06 9.41
C LYS A 326 -16.01 -0.57 9.43
N PRO A 327 -15.05 -1.37 9.90
CA PRO A 327 -13.65 -0.99 9.90
C PRO A 327 -13.13 -0.81 8.46
N PHE A 328 -12.36 0.26 8.29
CA PHE A 328 -11.63 0.56 7.05
C PHE A 328 -10.17 0.87 7.38
N GLY A 329 -9.24 0.14 6.79
CA GLY A 329 -7.83 0.29 7.09
C GLY A 329 -6.92 0.18 5.88
N PHE A 330 -5.66 0.57 6.10
CA PHE A 330 -4.67 0.64 5.05
C PHE A 330 -3.53 -0.36 5.26
N HIS A 331 -3.08 -0.91 4.14
CA HIS A 331 -1.81 -1.60 4.06
C HIS A 331 -0.66 -0.59 3.98
N ILE A 332 0.34 -0.78 4.82
CA ILE A 332 1.60 -0.03 4.79
C ILE A 332 2.67 -0.93 4.20
N MET A 333 3.23 -0.49 3.08
CA MET A 333 4.22 -1.28 2.35
C MET A 333 5.54 -1.44 3.11
N GLN A 334 6.28 -2.49 2.80
CA GLN A 334 7.48 -2.86 3.54
C GLN A 334 8.61 -1.83 3.42
N ASN A 335 8.65 -1.05 2.35
CA ASN A 335 9.64 0.04 2.18
C ASN A 335 9.65 1.03 3.34
N MET A 336 8.49 1.21 4.02
CA MET A 336 8.37 2.01 5.23
C MET A 336 9.33 1.56 6.34
N THR A 337 9.68 0.29 6.36
CA THR A 337 10.52 -0.29 7.40
C THR A 337 12.01 -0.13 7.15
N PHE A 338 12.42 0.12 5.90
CA PHE A 338 13.84 0.24 5.56
C PHE A 338 14.21 1.44 4.68
N SER A 339 13.30 2.34 4.36
CA SER A 339 13.64 3.60 3.70
C SER A 339 13.45 4.78 4.64
N PRO A 340 14.53 5.45 5.10
CA PRO A 340 14.41 6.63 5.94
C PRO A 340 13.70 7.77 5.22
N PHE A 341 13.84 7.85 3.91
CA PHE A 341 13.15 8.83 3.07
C PHE A 341 11.64 8.56 3.05
N TYR A 342 11.24 7.31 2.84
CA TYR A 342 9.83 6.95 2.83
C TYR A 342 9.18 7.08 4.22
N GLN A 343 9.93 6.81 5.30
CA GLN A 343 9.45 7.07 6.67
C GLN A 343 9.14 8.55 6.91
N ALA A 344 9.92 9.45 6.30
CA ALA A 344 9.65 10.88 6.40
C ALA A 344 8.37 11.31 5.66
N GLU A 345 7.99 10.60 4.62
CA GLU A 345 6.79 10.86 3.82
C GLU A 345 5.54 10.21 4.41
N GLU A 346 5.63 8.94 4.83
CA GLU A 346 4.52 8.18 5.43
C GLU A 346 4.48 8.40 6.95
N ASP A 347 3.99 9.56 7.35
CA ASP A 347 3.87 9.95 8.75
C ASP A 347 2.63 9.32 9.40
N TYR A 348 2.82 8.33 10.27
CA TYR A 348 1.75 7.67 11.00
C TYR A 348 0.89 8.62 11.83
N SER A 349 1.47 9.75 12.30
CA SER A 349 0.72 10.75 13.07
C SER A 349 -0.36 11.45 12.24
N LYS A 350 -0.23 11.45 10.93
CA LYS A 350 -1.23 11.95 9.97
C LYS A 350 -2.17 10.84 9.52
N THR A 351 -1.61 9.66 9.23
CA THR A 351 -2.40 8.53 8.74
C THR A 351 -3.46 8.08 9.75
N LYS A 352 -3.20 8.23 11.06
CA LYS A 352 -4.16 7.92 12.12
C LYS A 352 -5.50 8.68 12.01
N ASP A 353 -5.55 9.82 11.34
CA ASP A 353 -6.74 10.67 11.29
C ASP A 353 -7.81 10.11 10.33
N TYR A 354 -7.41 9.25 9.39
CA TYR A 354 -8.28 8.69 8.36
C TYR A 354 -8.11 7.17 8.19
N THR A 355 -7.99 6.42 9.28
CA THR A 355 -7.98 4.95 9.27
C THR A 355 -8.47 4.39 10.59
N ASP A 356 -9.04 3.19 10.60
CA ASP A 356 -9.41 2.48 11.82
C ASP A 356 -8.32 1.50 12.25
N TYR A 357 -7.54 1.01 11.29
CA TYR A 357 -6.39 0.13 11.54
C TYR A 357 -5.33 0.28 10.46
N LEU A 358 -4.10 -0.11 10.81
CA LEU A 358 -2.99 -0.23 9.86
C LEU A 358 -2.50 -1.67 9.83
N LYS A 359 -2.37 -2.22 8.63
CA LYS A 359 -1.68 -3.49 8.39
C LYS A 359 -0.27 -3.19 7.92
N LEU A 360 0.72 -3.56 8.71
CA LEU A 360 2.13 -3.35 8.40
C LEU A 360 2.69 -4.54 7.60
N ALA A 361 3.50 -4.27 6.60
CA ALA A 361 4.25 -5.33 5.93
C ALA A 361 5.56 -5.62 6.67
N THR A 362 5.48 -6.35 7.77
CA THR A 362 6.63 -6.73 8.62
C THR A 362 7.13 -8.14 8.34
N TYR A 363 7.28 -8.49 7.06
CA TYR A 363 7.67 -9.83 6.58
C TYR A 363 9.16 -10.06 6.82
N ASN A 364 9.54 -10.50 8.02
CA ASN A 364 10.92 -10.52 8.47
C ASN A 364 11.84 -11.39 7.59
N ASN A 365 11.42 -12.58 7.15
CA ASN A 365 12.27 -13.41 6.30
C ASN A 365 12.47 -12.79 4.90
N ALA A 366 11.40 -12.25 4.31
CA ALA A 366 11.49 -11.53 3.05
C ALA A 366 12.17 -10.15 3.18
N ALA A 367 12.22 -9.57 4.38
CA ALA A 367 12.82 -8.26 4.62
C ALA A 367 14.34 -8.24 4.38
N GLY A 368 15.06 -9.30 4.71
CA GLY A 368 16.51 -9.38 4.47
C GLY A 368 16.87 -9.21 3.00
N PRO A 369 16.39 -10.07 2.08
CA PRO A 369 16.60 -9.92 0.63
C PRO A 369 16.14 -8.58 0.08
N ARG A 370 15.03 -8.04 0.59
CA ARG A 370 14.48 -6.76 0.16
C ARG A 370 15.32 -5.57 0.62
N LEU A 371 15.82 -5.63 1.87
CA LEU A 371 16.76 -4.64 2.38
C LEU A 371 18.07 -4.67 1.60
N ALA A 372 18.64 -5.85 1.34
CA ALA A 372 19.82 -5.97 0.48
C ALA A 372 19.59 -5.32 -0.89
N SER A 373 18.48 -5.64 -1.55
CA SER A 373 18.11 -5.03 -2.83
C SER A 373 17.92 -3.51 -2.75
N TYR A 374 17.40 -2.99 -1.64
CA TYR A 374 17.28 -1.55 -1.43
C TYR A 374 18.66 -0.88 -1.27
N LEU A 375 19.56 -1.49 -0.48
CA LEU A 375 20.93 -0.99 -0.30
C LEU A 375 21.74 -1.03 -1.61
N ASP A 376 21.55 -2.08 -2.42
CA ASP A 376 22.14 -2.16 -3.78
C ASP A 376 21.72 -0.98 -4.65
N ARG A 377 20.45 -0.59 -4.60
CA ARG A 377 19.95 0.55 -5.36
C ARG A 377 20.45 1.87 -4.85
N LEU A 378 20.57 2.05 -3.53
CA LEU A 378 21.22 3.23 -2.96
C LEU A 378 22.69 3.31 -3.39
N SER A 379 23.39 2.17 -3.44
CA SER A 379 24.76 2.06 -3.93
C SER A 379 24.86 2.21 -5.46
N ALA A 380 23.79 2.00 -6.19
CA ALA A 380 23.73 2.25 -7.63
C ALA A 380 23.38 3.72 -7.98
N THR A 381 23.01 4.54 -6.99
CA THR A 381 22.51 5.90 -7.17
C THR A 381 23.17 6.88 -6.20
N LEU A 382 22.47 7.16 -5.10
CA LEU A 382 22.82 8.19 -4.12
C LEU A 382 24.16 7.95 -3.42
N PHE A 383 24.48 6.70 -3.10
CA PHE A 383 25.69 6.27 -2.40
C PHE A 383 26.63 5.47 -3.31
N HIS A 384 26.72 5.82 -4.58
CA HIS A 384 27.54 5.08 -5.54
C HIS A 384 29.05 5.10 -5.19
N ASP A 385 29.48 6.04 -4.36
CA ASP A 385 30.83 6.08 -3.82
C ASP A 385 31.12 4.99 -2.75
N ALA A 386 30.13 4.22 -2.30
CA ALA A 386 30.28 3.23 -1.24
C ALA A 386 29.56 1.91 -1.58
N LYS A 387 30.14 0.79 -1.15
CA LYS A 387 29.48 -0.51 -1.25
C LYS A 387 28.41 -0.68 -0.15
N PRO A 388 27.34 -1.43 -0.38
CA PRO A 388 26.31 -1.67 0.64
C PRO A 388 26.85 -2.13 1.99
N ALA A 389 27.81 -3.05 2.00
CA ALA A 389 28.43 -3.55 3.23
C ALA A 389 29.15 -2.46 4.04
N ASP A 390 29.70 -1.44 3.38
CA ASP A 390 30.50 -0.39 4.03
C ASP A 390 29.59 0.60 4.80
N PHE A 391 28.42 0.92 4.30
CA PHE A 391 27.51 1.86 4.95
C PHE A 391 26.42 1.20 5.80
N LEU A 392 26.21 -0.12 5.68
CA LEU A 392 25.19 -0.85 6.44
C LEU A 392 25.27 -0.64 7.96
N PRO A 393 26.44 -0.64 8.62
CA PRO A 393 26.52 -0.38 10.06
C PRO A 393 25.99 0.99 10.49
N LEU A 394 26.24 2.03 9.68
CA LEU A 394 25.67 3.35 9.90
C LEU A 394 24.17 3.36 9.63
N TYR A 395 23.76 2.70 8.57
CA TYR A 395 22.36 2.56 8.20
C TYR A 395 21.53 1.89 9.31
N TYR A 396 22.03 0.81 9.92
CA TYR A 396 21.39 0.18 11.06
C TYR A 396 21.21 1.14 12.25
N LYS A 397 22.21 1.97 12.53
CA LYS A 397 22.07 3.00 13.58
C LYS A 397 21.00 4.03 13.25
N ILE A 398 20.91 4.47 11.99
CA ILE A 398 19.88 5.41 11.53
C ILE A 398 18.48 4.81 11.67
N MET A 399 18.32 3.55 11.29
CA MET A 399 17.03 2.84 11.32
C MET A 399 16.71 2.21 12.67
N ASN A 400 17.63 2.28 13.64
CA ASN A 400 17.53 1.60 14.92
C ASN A 400 17.35 0.08 14.78
N TYR A 401 18.14 -0.54 13.91
CA TYR A 401 18.16 -1.99 13.68
C TYR A 401 19.45 -2.61 14.23
N GLU A 402 19.32 -3.88 14.63
CA GLU A 402 20.43 -4.75 15.05
C GLU A 402 20.23 -6.09 14.33
N GLU A 403 20.71 -6.16 13.09
CA GLU A 403 20.52 -7.31 12.22
C GLU A 403 21.87 -7.81 11.70
N GLY A 404 21.85 -8.89 10.92
CA GLY A 404 23.06 -9.52 10.39
C GLY A 404 23.83 -8.66 9.38
N PRO A 405 25.05 -9.10 9.01
CA PRO A 405 25.85 -8.42 8.00
C PRO A 405 25.24 -8.55 6.61
N TYR A 406 25.67 -7.69 5.70
CA TYR A 406 25.10 -7.59 4.35
C TYR A 406 25.05 -8.92 3.59
N ASP A 407 26.13 -9.70 3.65
CA ASP A 407 26.26 -10.97 2.92
C ASP A 407 25.28 -12.06 3.41
N GLU A 408 24.76 -11.93 4.62
CA GLU A 408 23.81 -12.87 5.21
C GLU A 408 22.34 -12.46 5.00
N LEU A 409 22.06 -11.22 4.62
CA LEU A 409 20.68 -10.72 4.52
C LEU A 409 19.79 -11.58 3.63
N HIS A 410 20.31 -12.09 2.53
CA HIS A 410 19.58 -12.94 1.60
C HIS A 410 19.17 -14.29 2.22
N THR A 411 20.06 -14.90 3.00
CA THR A 411 19.90 -16.27 3.51
C THR A 411 19.36 -16.33 4.93
N SER A 412 19.52 -15.27 5.71
CA SER A 412 19.05 -15.19 7.11
C SER A 412 17.72 -14.49 7.27
N GLY A 413 17.37 -13.57 6.34
CA GLY A 413 16.27 -12.65 6.55
C GLY A 413 16.60 -11.63 7.62
N LEU A 414 15.59 -10.98 8.21
CA LEU A 414 15.72 -10.20 9.42
C LEU A 414 15.14 -10.97 10.62
N SER A 415 15.54 -10.57 11.82
CA SER A 415 15.14 -11.25 13.06
C SER A 415 13.66 -11.00 13.43
N ALA A 416 13.16 -11.69 14.45
CA ALA A 416 11.85 -11.41 15.02
C ALA A 416 11.80 -10.04 15.72
N ASP A 417 12.94 -9.52 16.17
CA ASP A 417 13.05 -8.17 16.76
C ASP A 417 12.65 -7.07 15.77
N TYR A 418 12.97 -7.27 14.49
CA TYR A 418 12.47 -6.36 13.44
C TYR A 418 10.94 -6.22 13.48
N VAL A 419 10.20 -7.32 13.63
CA VAL A 419 8.74 -7.30 13.73
C VAL A 419 8.29 -6.51 14.97
N ALA A 420 8.95 -6.75 16.13
CA ALA A 420 8.64 -6.04 17.36
C ALA A 420 8.94 -4.53 17.26
N ARG A 421 10.07 -4.15 16.69
CA ARG A 421 10.50 -2.74 16.52
C ARG A 421 9.53 -1.97 15.64
N GLU A 422 9.17 -2.52 14.48
CA GLU A 422 8.23 -1.88 13.56
C GLU A 422 6.82 -1.80 14.13
N THR A 423 6.38 -2.81 14.86
CA THR A 423 5.10 -2.79 15.59
C THR A 423 5.07 -1.68 16.64
N LYS A 424 6.10 -1.59 17.50
CA LYS A 424 6.21 -0.52 18.50
C LYS A 424 6.28 0.86 17.87
N ARG A 425 7.04 1.02 16.77
CA ARG A 425 7.14 2.29 16.04
C ARG A 425 5.78 2.73 15.51
N ALA A 426 5.00 1.83 14.94
CA ALA A 426 3.68 2.15 14.43
C ALA A 426 2.69 2.51 15.56
N ILE A 427 2.66 1.75 16.66
CA ILE A 427 1.82 2.04 17.84
C ILE A 427 2.14 3.43 18.39
N ALA A 428 3.42 3.76 18.55
CA ALA A 428 3.85 5.08 19.01
C ALA A 428 3.45 6.18 18.02
N GLY A 429 3.63 5.95 16.71
CA GLY A 429 3.31 6.92 15.67
C GLY A 429 1.81 7.24 15.58
N VAL A 430 0.95 6.25 15.74
CA VAL A 430 -0.51 6.45 15.79
C VAL A 430 -1.01 6.83 17.20
N GLN A 431 -0.11 6.96 18.19
CA GLN A 431 -0.44 7.34 19.56
C GLN A 431 -1.48 6.40 20.22
N GLY A 432 -1.49 5.14 19.86
CA GLY A 432 -2.45 4.15 20.35
C GLY A 432 -3.91 4.36 19.89
N GLN A 433 -4.17 5.30 18.98
CA GLN A 433 -5.54 5.66 18.56
C GLN A 433 -6.10 4.78 17.45
N VAL A 434 -5.27 3.94 16.83
CA VAL A 434 -5.58 3.10 15.68
C VAL A 434 -5.06 1.70 15.95
N LYS A 435 -5.79 0.68 15.51
CA LYS A 435 -5.37 -0.71 15.63
C LYS A 435 -4.18 -1.02 14.73
N ILE A 436 -3.21 -1.76 15.26
CA ILE A 436 -2.00 -2.16 14.54
C ILE A 436 -2.00 -3.67 14.34
N TYR A 437 -1.97 -4.09 13.07
CA TYR A 437 -1.93 -5.49 12.65
C TYR A 437 -0.65 -5.79 11.87
N PRO A 438 0.44 -6.21 12.52
CA PRO A 438 1.64 -6.63 11.82
C PRO A 438 1.36 -7.80 10.87
N GLY A 439 1.98 -7.77 9.69
CA GLY A 439 1.98 -8.88 8.77
C GLY A 439 3.03 -9.92 9.19
N ILE A 440 2.59 -11.09 9.58
CA ILE A 440 3.49 -12.22 9.91
C ILE A 440 3.86 -12.95 8.63
N ASP A 441 5.15 -13.04 8.35
CA ASP A 441 5.67 -13.77 7.20
C ASP A 441 5.45 -15.29 7.41
N ILE A 442 4.54 -15.89 6.65
CA ILE A 442 4.31 -17.34 6.66
C ILE A 442 4.70 -18.01 5.34
N ASP A 443 5.52 -17.39 4.57
CA ASP A 443 6.25 -17.75 3.37
C ASP A 443 6.03 -16.79 2.21
N VAL A 444 6.36 -15.51 2.43
CA VAL A 444 6.34 -14.51 1.36
C VAL A 444 7.39 -14.88 0.30
N PRO A 445 6.99 -15.01 -0.97
CA PRO A 445 7.91 -15.43 -2.03
C PRO A 445 9.04 -14.44 -2.26
N THR A 446 10.25 -14.98 -2.36
CA THR A 446 11.49 -14.31 -2.74
C THR A 446 12.20 -15.16 -3.81
N LYS A 447 13.47 -14.94 -4.07
CA LYS A 447 14.26 -15.81 -4.96
C LYS A 447 14.46 -17.21 -4.33
N MET A 448 14.73 -18.20 -5.16
CA MET A 448 14.99 -19.58 -4.70
C MET A 448 16.17 -19.70 -3.72
N THR A 449 17.15 -18.82 -3.87
CA THR A 449 18.35 -18.77 -3.02
C THR A 449 18.17 -17.99 -1.74
N ASP A 450 17.05 -17.28 -1.59
CA ASP A 450 16.76 -16.43 -0.44
C ASP A 450 16.22 -17.27 0.73
N LYS A 451 16.14 -16.63 1.89
CA LYS A 451 15.53 -17.18 3.09
C LYS A 451 14.13 -17.70 2.83
N ARG A 452 13.90 -18.96 3.19
CA ARG A 452 12.56 -19.57 3.22
C ARG A 452 12.05 -19.60 4.66
N THR A 453 10.79 -19.24 4.83
CA THR A 453 10.14 -19.22 6.13
C THR A 453 9.92 -20.65 6.63
N LYS A 454 10.25 -20.89 7.90
CA LYS A 454 10.04 -22.15 8.60
C LYS A 454 9.07 -21.98 9.77
N PRO A 455 8.43 -23.04 10.25
CA PRO A 455 7.48 -22.96 11.38
C PRO A 455 8.03 -22.22 12.62
N ASN A 456 9.32 -22.37 12.94
CA ASN A 456 9.94 -21.69 14.06
C ASN A 456 10.10 -20.18 13.84
N ASP A 457 10.34 -19.74 12.61
CA ASP A 457 10.41 -18.32 12.26
C ASP A 457 9.03 -17.67 12.47
N VAL A 458 7.97 -18.37 12.04
CA VAL A 458 6.57 -17.93 12.23
C VAL A 458 6.23 -17.79 13.71
N ARG A 459 6.58 -18.79 14.55
CA ARG A 459 6.33 -18.71 16.01
C ARG A 459 7.01 -17.49 16.63
N LYS A 460 8.30 -17.30 16.33
CA LYS A 460 9.08 -16.17 16.87
C LYS A 460 8.49 -14.84 16.45
N ALA A 461 8.16 -14.67 15.16
CA ALA A 461 7.59 -13.42 14.63
C ALA A 461 6.21 -13.14 15.25
N THR A 462 5.37 -14.17 15.43
CA THR A 462 4.04 -14.03 16.04
C THR A 462 4.15 -13.59 17.51
N HIS A 463 5.01 -14.23 18.32
CA HIS A 463 5.27 -13.78 19.69
C HIS A 463 5.77 -12.33 19.71
N ALA A 464 6.79 -12.01 18.92
CA ALA A 464 7.37 -10.66 18.86
C ALA A 464 6.35 -9.57 18.54
N ALA A 465 5.39 -9.85 17.65
CA ALA A 465 4.30 -8.92 17.34
C ALA A 465 3.41 -8.65 18.55
N PHE A 466 2.95 -9.71 19.25
CA PHE A 466 2.07 -9.55 20.41
C PHE A 466 2.79 -9.02 21.64
N ASP A 467 4.04 -9.37 21.87
CA ASP A 467 4.89 -8.82 22.95
C ASP A 467 5.18 -7.33 22.72
N ALA A 468 5.17 -6.88 21.47
CA ALA A 468 5.27 -5.48 21.10
C ALA A 468 3.96 -4.69 21.28
N GLY A 469 2.85 -5.35 21.59
CA GLY A 469 1.55 -4.72 21.83
C GLY A 469 0.61 -4.73 20.64
N ALA A 470 0.81 -5.60 19.65
CA ALA A 470 -0.11 -5.70 18.51
C ALA A 470 -1.55 -6.03 18.94
N ASP A 471 -2.53 -5.41 18.29
CA ASP A 471 -3.95 -5.65 18.50
C ASP A 471 -4.43 -6.95 17.85
N GLY A 472 -3.69 -7.44 16.87
CA GLY A 472 -3.93 -8.66 16.10
C GLY A 472 -2.85 -8.82 15.06
N VAL A 473 -3.02 -9.76 14.14
CA VAL A 473 -2.05 -10.03 13.07
C VAL A 473 -2.73 -10.32 11.74
N VAL A 474 -1.99 -10.12 10.66
CA VAL A 474 -2.37 -10.60 9.32
C VAL A 474 -1.34 -11.63 8.88
N LEU A 475 -1.74 -12.88 8.74
CA LEU A 475 -0.89 -13.93 8.21
C LEU A 475 -0.61 -13.64 6.74
N SER A 476 0.66 -13.50 6.39
CA SER A 476 1.04 -12.81 5.15
C SER A 476 1.99 -13.65 4.29
N ARG A 477 1.91 -13.52 3.01
CA ARG A 477 1.08 -12.50 2.36
C ARG A 477 -0.27 -13.09 1.91
N GLU A 478 -0.27 -14.09 1.08
CA GLU A 478 -1.44 -14.69 0.47
C GLU A 478 -1.52 -16.20 0.76
N TYR A 479 -2.72 -16.71 1.03
CA TYR A 479 -2.95 -18.10 1.35
C TYR A 479 -2.29 -19.06 0.35
N VAL A 480 -2.36 -18.75 -0.93
CA VAL A 480 -1.82 -19.58 -2.03
C VAL A 480 -0.30 -19.66 -2.10
N GLU A 481 0.42 -18.89 -1.29
CA GLU A 481 1.90 -18.84 -1.31
C GLU A 481 2.53 -19.65 -0.19
N MET A 482 1.78 -20.00 0.84
CA MET A 482 2.29 -20.51 2.10
C MET A 482 2.13 -22.02 2.24
N TRP A 483 3.02 -22.61 3.02
CA TRP A 483 2.94 -24.01 3.41
C TRP A 483 2.01 -24.18 4.60
N LEU A 484 1.19 -25.26 4.60
CA LEU A 484 0.25 -25.54 5.68
C LEU A 484 0.96 -25.75 7.04
N ALA A 485 2.20 -26.24 7.04
CA ALA A 485 3.01 -26.34 8.25
C ALA A 485 3.29 -24.95 8.87
N ASN A 486 3.56 -23.93 8.07
CA ASN A 486 3.76 -22.55 8.54
C ASN A 486 2.43 -21.94 9.04
N LEU A 487 1.34 -22.19 8.33
CA LEU A 487 0.01 -21.77 8.75
C LEU A 487 -0.36 -22.40 10.11
N SER A 488 -0.09 -23.70 10.28
CA SER A 488 -0.31 -24.41 11.56
C SER A 488 0.54 -23.84 12.70
N ALA A 489 1.81 -23.54 12.43
CA ALA A 489 2.68 -22.90 13.43
C ALA A 489 2.15 -21.55 13.90
N ALA A 490 1.60 -20.74 12.99
CA ALA A 490 0.94 -19.48 13.34
C ALA A 490 -0.29 -19.75 14.25
N GLY A 491 -1.17 -20.65 13.83
CA GLY A 491 -2.39 -20.95 14.55
C GLY A 491 -2.16 -21.54 15.94
N ASP A 492 -1.20 -22.44 16.11
CA ASP A 492 -0.81 -22.99 17.41
C ASP A 492 -0.33 -21.87 18.35
N THR A 493 0.58 -21.04 17.88
CA THR A 493 1.11 -19.91 18.65
C THR A 493 0.01 -18.91 19.04
N LEU A 494 -0.90 -18.62 18.13
CA LEU A 494 -2.03 -17.72 18.40
C LEU A 494 -2.98 -18.31 19.45
N ARG A 495 -3.25 -19.61 19.42
CA ARG A 495 -4.06 -20.29 20.45
C ARG A 495 -3.40 -20.17 21.83
N GLU A 496 -2.10 -20.39 21.92
CA GLU A 496 -1.32 -20.23 23.17
C GLU A 496 -1.39 -18.77 23.69
N ILE A 497 -1.14 -17.78 22.84
CA ILE A 497 -1.17 -16.36 23.23
C ILE A 497 -2.57 -15.96 23.72
N PHE A 498 -3.63 -16.36 23.02
CA PHE A 498 -4.99 -15.98 23.38
C PHE A 498 -5.49 -16.72 24.64
N ALA A 499 -5.01 -17.94 24.90
CA ALA A 499 -5.30 -18.64 26.14
C ALA A 499 -4.69 -17.93 27.35
N LYS A 500 -3.42 -17.50 27.23
CA LYS A 500 -2.74 -16.72 28.30
C LYS A 500 -3.47 -15.40 28.57
N ARG A 501 -3.81 -14.62 27.55
CA ARG A 501 -4.54 -13.35 27.71
C ARG A 501 -5.90 -13.51 28.39
N LYS A 502 -6.57 -14.63 28.25
CA LYS A 502 -7.82 -14.93 28.98
C LYS A 502 -7.56 -15.24 30.45
N GLY A 503 -6.46 -15.91 30.76
CA GLY A 503 -6.07 -16.21 32.16
C GLY A 503 -5.64 -14.99 32.97
N ASP A 504 -5.02 -13.99 32.28
CA ASP A 504 -4.56 -12.76 32.93
C ASP A 504 -5.71 -11.76 33.26
N ILE A 505 -6.92 -12.00 32.73
CA ILE A 505 -8.11 -11.16 32.93
C ILE A 505 -9.03 -11.72 34.05
N GLN A 506 -8.79 -12.97 34.48
CA GLN A 506 -9.51 -13.61 35.59
C GLN A 506 -8.73 -13.46 36.91
#